data_b40f707bda8e3d7ff8bc14c780608b8a
#
_entry.id   b40f707bda8e3d7ff8bc14c780608b8a
#
_cell.length_a   1.000
_cell.length_b   1.000
_cell.length_c   1.000
_cell.angle_alpha   90.00
_cell.angle_beta   90.00
_cell.angle_gamma   90.00
#
_symmetry.space_group_name_H-M   'P 1'
#
loop_
_entity.id
_entity.type
_entity.pdbx_description
1 polymer ?
#
loop_
_entity_poly.entity_id
_entity_poly.type
_entity_poly.pdbx_seq_one_letter_code
_entity_poly.pdbx_strand_id
1 'polypeptide(L)'
;MKLFRQGAARAADMLERGRASWRWFRFWVPAEGETLQMGRTVFICALVGVLVGLMAIWFFSMIEWVRVYAFEAFGHAAVPATAGEPMLAHAPEIHYTLLDRLWPGGTVAGVEVPSLGAILAGFIRLVLPGLGAMLAYLLARRFAPSASGHGTDTVIAAYHHSATRLPVAVAPVKVIASSLVIGTGGSAGAEGPITQIGAVCGTFVARMLRLSPYERRILMAAGMAAGIGAIFRSPMAGALFASEVLYRGFDLEGDVLIPSMVASTIAYMTYACAFGWAPVFSTPEDLFNSPVKFFFYAALAFLIAAAVRFNILFFRQTEIVFRRLTLRPWMKPLLGGLLVGAMGLFFPQILSSGYGYIQATLQGNAEVFAAPCFAGASLAGLLFLLGVLKAVATSFTVGSGGAGGMLGPALFCGAMYGTSMGALFYTLFPSLGISLSNFAMLGMAGYLTAAVRTPLAAILMVSEFTGNHNLLLPAMWVCGLSFLLTPGWTLYKSQVRDRDSSPVHQRRHGSLRHDVAIRTRGRKRRRRASSKPKPSLRLTHD
;
A
#
# COMPACT_ATOMS: atom_id res chain seq x y z
N MET A 1 17.94 30.23 21.88
CA MET A 1 18.37 29.03 22.64
C MET A 1 17.67 28.86 24.00
N LYS A 2 17.42 29.90 24.82
CA LYS A 2 16.68 29.81 26.09
C LYS A 2 15.20 29.38 25.93
N LEU A 3 14.49 29.91 24.94
CA LEU A 3 13.09 29.56 24.64
C LEU A 3 12.89 28.09 24.22
N PHE A 4 13.85 27.52 23.49
CA PHE A 4 13.81 26.09 23.10
C PHE A 4 14.04 25.15 24.29
N ARG A 5 14.88 25.53 25.26
CA ARG A 5 15.09 24.77 26.51
C ARG A 5 13.88 24.84 27.44
N GLN A 6 13.18 25.97 27.50
CA GLN A 6 11.95 26.10 28.27
C GLN A 6 10.77 25.34 27.66
N GLY A 7 10.65 25.28 26.34
CA GLY A 7 9.67 24.45 25.63
C GLY A 7 9.91 22.95 25.85
N ALA A 8 11.15 22.51 25.78
CA ALA A 8 11.52 21.11 26.07
C ALA A 8 11.28 20.70 27.54
N ALA A 9 11.53 21.62 28.48
CA ALA A 9 11.28 21.37 29.91
C ALA A 9 9.76 21.29 30.21
N ARG A 10 8.92 22.15 29.60
CA ARG A 10 7.45 22.08 29.70
C ARG A 10 6.88 20.83 29.05
N ALA A 11 7.41 20.41 27.90
CA ALA A 11 7.02 19.15 27.27
C ALA A 11 7.43 17.94 28.11
N ALA A 12 8.59 17.95 28.76
CA ALA A 12 9.01 16.92 29.69
C ALA A 12 8.12 16.88 30.93
N ASP A 13 7.73 18.02 31.50
CA ASP A 13 6.84 18.09 32.67
C ASP A 13 5.40 17.67 32.30
N MET A 14 4.88 18.04 31.11
CA MET A 14 3.61 17.48 30.61
C MET A 14 3.67 15.97 30.39
N LEU A 15 4.78 15.45 29.88
CA LEU A 15 4.99 14.00 29.74
C LEU A 15 5.12 13.30 31.10
N GLU A 16 5.67 13.95 32.13
CA GLU A 16 5.70 13.41 33.50
C GLU A 16 4.34 13.44 34.19
N ARG A 17 3.57 14.50 34.02
CA ARG A 17 2.17 14.59 34.53
C ARG A 17 1.25 13.61 33.77
N GLY A 18 1.43 13.44 32.47
CA GLY A 18 0.83 12.34 31.70
C GLY A 18 1.21 10.97 32.24
N ARG A 19 2.47 10.76 32.70
CA ARG A 19 2.94 9.51 33.30
C ARG A 19 2.24 9.18 34.63
N ALA A 20 1.83 10.16 35.41
CA ALA A 20 1.07 9.92 36.64
C ALA A 20 -0.37 9.47 36.36
N SER A 21 -1.04 10.03 35.36
CA SER A 21 -2.40 9.63 34.96
C SER A 21 -2.43 8.23 34.34
N TRP A 22 -1.35 7.83 33.64
CA TRP A 22 -1.23 6.48 33.05
C TRP A 22 -0.93 5.39 34.09
N ARG A 23 -0.39 5.72 35.26
CA ARG A 23 -0.32 4.78 36.38
C ARG A 23 -1.71 4.38 36.90
N TRP A 24 -2.69 5.30 36.79
CA TRP A 24 -4.09 5.05 37.12
C TRP A 24 -4.72 4.03 36.16
N PHE A 25 -4.43 4.10 34.87
CA PHE A 25 -4.91 3.15 33.87
C PHE A 25 -4.36 1.72 34.09
N ARG A 26 -3.16 1.63 34.62
CA ARG A 26 -2.55 0.34 35.01
C ARG A 26 -3.24 -0.33 36.19
N PHE A 27 -3.92 0.44 37.02
CA PHE A 27 -4.67 -0.06 38.20
C PHE A 27 -6.03 -0.65 37.80
N TRP A 28 -6.60 -0.21 36.65
CA TRP A 28 -7.92 -0.61 36.17
C TRP A 28 -7.94 -1.86 35.27
N VAL A 29 -6.79 -2.39 34.89
CA VAL A 29 -6.69 -3.62 34.10
C VAL A 29 -5.81 -4.63 34.85
N PRO A 30 -6.39 -5.43 35.72
CA PRO A 30 -5.64 -6.50 36.43
C PRO A 30 -5.12 -7.51 35.41
N ALA A 31 -3.89 -8.01 35.64
CA ALA A 31 -3.19 -8.92 34.74
C ALA A 31 -3.60 -10.39 34.89
N GLU A 32 -4.69 -10.69 35.56
CA GLU A 32 -5.08 -12.05 35.90
C GLU A 32 -6.44 -12.42 35.25
N GLY A 33 -6.34 -13.20 34.17
CA GLY A 33 -7.46 -13.81 33.46
C GLY A 33 -7.37 -13.62 31.94
N GLU A 34 -7.60 -14.67 31.15
CA GLU A 34 -7.55 -14.63 29.67
C GLU A 34 -8.52 -13.60 29.09
N THR A 35 -9.69 -13.43 29.67
CA THR A 35 -10.71 -12.45 29.25
C THR A 35 -10.26 -10.99 29.44
N LEU A 36 -9.51 -10.68 30.48
CA LEU A 36 -8.97 -9.34 30.73
C LEU A 36 -7.77 -9.01 29.83
N GLN A 37 -6.97 -10.00 29.48
CA GLN A 37 -5.92 -9.84 28.47
C GLN A 37 -6.52 -9.57 27.07
N MET A 38 -7.59 -10.27 26.70
CA MET A 38 -8.33 -10.01 25.47
C MET A 38 -8.91 -8.60 25.43
N GLY A 39 -9.61 -8.16 26.48
CA GLY A 39 -10.19 -6.82 26.55
C GLY A 39 -9.14 -5.71 26.41
N ARG A 40 -7.98 -5.86 27.06
CA ARG A 40 -6.85 -4.95 26.92
C ARG A 40 -6.33 -4.89 25.49
N THR A 41 -6.16 -6.03 24.84
CA THR A 41 -5.65 -6.10 23.46
C THR A 41 -6.62 -5.43 22.50
N VAL A 42 -7.93 -5.71 22.61
CA VAL A 42 -8.98 -5.08 21.81
C VAL A 42 -8.96 -3.56 21.97
N PHE A 43 -8.89 -3.06 23.21
CA PHE A 43 -8.85 -1.62 23.47
C PHE A 43 -7.61 -0.94 22.86
N ILE A 44 -6.43 -1.56 22.98
CA ILE A 44 -5.21 -1.01 22.38
C ILE A 44 -5.29 -1.01 20.85
N CYS A 45 -5.83 -2.07 20.25
CA CYS A 45 -6.04 -2.15 18.81
C CYS A 45 -7.06 -1.11 18.32
N ALA A 46 -8.13 -0.85 19.09
CA ALA A 46 -9.09 0.20 18.78
C ALA A 46 -8.42 1.59 18.79
N LEU A 47 -7.58 1.87 19.79
CA LEU A 47 -6.81 3.12 19.87
C LEU A 47 -5.88 3.28 18.65
N VAL A 48 -5.19 2.20 18.23
CA VAL A 48 -4.38 2.19 17.02
C VAL A 48 -5.26 2.46 15.80
N GLY A 49 -6.44 1.83 15.71
CA GLY A 49 -7.40 2.02 14.62
C GLY A 49 -7.84 3.48 14.48
N VAL A 50 -8.26 4.13 15.57
CA VAL A 50 -8.64 5.55 15.55
C VAL A 50 -7.48 6.43 15.08
N LEU A 51 -6.28 6.24 15.65
CA LEU A 51 -5.11 7.03 15.30
C LEU A 51 -4.75 6.88 13.81
N VAL A 52 -4.77 5.65 13.30
CA VAL A 52 -4.47 5.36 11.88
C VAL A 52 -5.57 5.89 10.97
N GLY A 53 -6.85 5.78 11.37
CA GLY A 53 -7.97 6.35 10.62
C GLY A 53 -7.85 7.87 10.46
N LEU A 54 -7.50 8.60 11.53
CA LEU A 54 -7.23 10.04 11.48
C LEU A 54 -6.03 10.37 10.56
N MET A 55 -4.97 9.57 10.62
CA MET A 55 -3.82 9.74 9.73
C MET A 55 -4.17 9.44 8.27
N ALA A 56 -5.08 8.49 8.02
CA ALA A 56 -5.58 8.19 6.68
C ALA A 56 -6.42 9.34 6.11
N ILE A 57 -7.28 9.95 6.94
CA ILE A 57 -8.05 11.16 6.58
C ILE A 57 -7.08 12.29 6.20
N TRP A 58 -6.10 12.58 7.05
CA TRP A 58 -5.11 13.62 6.76
C TRP A 58 -4.34 13.33 5.48
N PHE A 59 -3.89 12.08 5.28
CA PHE A 59 -3.12 11.69 4.12
C PHE A 59 -3.92 11.82 2.82
N PHE A 60 -5.16 11.32 2.80
CA PHE A 60 -6.02 11.43 1.63
C PHE A 60 -6.34 12.89 1.31
N SER A 61 -6.73 13.69 2.32
CA SER A 61 -6.98 15.13 2.14
C SER A 61 -5.76 15.87 1.58
N MET A 62 -4.54 15.51 2.02
CA MET A 62 -3.31 16.11 1.50
C MET A 62 -3.02 15.72 0.05
N ILE A 63 -3.30 14.48 -0.35
CA ILE A 63 -3.18 14.06 -1.76
C ILE A 63 -4.14 14.87 -2.62
N GLU A 64 -5.41 14.96 -2.22
CA GLU A 64 -6.45 15.70 -2.92
C GLU A 64 -6.12 17.19 -3.01
N TRP A 65 -5.66 17.80 -1.91
CA TRP A 65 -5.26 19.18 -1.88
C TRP A 65 -4.11 19.47 -2.88
N VAL A 66 -3.07 18.66 -2.88
CA VAL A 66 -1.95 18.81 -3.83
C VAL A 66 -2.44 18.56 -5.27
N ARG A 67 -3.31 17.55 -5.50
CA ARG A 67 -3.87 17.27 -6.83
C ARG A 67 -4.65 18.47 -7.37
N VAL A 68 -5.58 18.98 -6.60
CA VAL A 68 -6.45 20.10 -7.02
C VAL A 68 -5.64 21.38 -7.25
N TYR A 69 -4.83 21.79 -6.28
CA TYR A 69 -4.14 23.07 -6.35
C TYR A 69 -2.84 23.07 -7.15
N ALA A 70 -2.14 21.94 -7.27
CA ALA A 70 -0.90 21.89 -8.04
C ALA A 70 -1.10 21.31 -9.45
N PHE A 71 -1.84 20.21 -9.57
CA PHE A 71 -1.93 19.49 -10.84
C PHE A 71 -3.11 19.95 -11.72
N GLU A 72 -4.31 20.07 -11.16
CA GLU A 72 -5.48 20.51 -11.94
C GLU A 72 -5.45 22.02 -12.22
N ALA A 73 -5.24 22.85 -11.17
CA ALA A 73 -5.28 24.29 -11.33
C ALA A 73 -4.22 24.84 -12.28
N PHE A 74 -2.97 24.36 -12.21
CA PHE A 74 -1.88 24.83 -13.06
C PHE A 74 -1.67 23.98 -14.30
N GLY A 75 -1.92 22.68 -14.22
CA GLY A 75 -1.69 21.75 -15.32
C GLY A 75 -2.88 21.59 -16.27
N HIS A 76 -4.06 22.12 -15.95
CA HIS A 76 -5.32 21.94 -16.69
C HIS A 76 -5.61 20.46 -17.02
N ALA A 77 -5.30 19.57 -16.10
CA ALA A 77 -5.47 18.12 -16.29
C ALA A 77 -6.51 17.58 -15.29
N ALA A 78 -7.74 17.45 -15.75
CA ALA A 78 -8.78 16.78 -14.97
C ALA A 78 -8.46 15.29 -14.81
N VAL A 79 -8.51 14.78 -13.59
CA VAL A 79 -8.39 13.36 -13.28
C VAL A 79 -9.80 12.82 -13.01
N PRO A 80 -10.26 11.76 -13.70
CA PRO A 80 -11.58 11.17 -13.44
C PRO A 80 -11.74 10.74 -11.98
N ALA A 81 -12.93 10.99 -11.43
CA ALA A 81 -13.29 10.63 -10.06
C ALA A 81 -13.59 9.13 -9.92
N THR A 82 -13.45 8.60 -8.72
CA THR A 82 -14.02 7.31 -8.30
C THR A 82 -15.44 7.51 -7.77
N ALA A 83 -16.27 6.47 -7.84
CA ALA A 83 -17.67 6.58 -7.43
C ALA A 83 -17.84 6.85 -5.92
N GLY A 84 -16.95 6.31 -5.10
CA GLY A 84 -17.05 6.34 -3.64
C GLY A 84 -16.26 7.45 -2.94
N GLU A 85 -15.37 8.15 -3.63
CA GLU A 85 -14.55 9.19 -3.01
C GLU A 85 -15.10 10.57 -3.37
N PRO A 86 -15.59 11.35 -2.39
CA PRO A 86 -15.93 12.74 -2.64
C PRO A 86 -14.64 13.49 -2.95
N MET A 87 -14.49 13.92 -4.19
CA MET A 87 -13.40 14.81 -4.57
C MET A 87 -13.62 16.18 -3.92
N LEU A 88 -12.55 16.82 -3.49
CA LEU A 88 -12.60 18.25 -3.23
C LEU A 88 -13.11 18.94 -4.50
N ALA A 89 -13.96 19.95 -4.34
CA ALA A 89 -14.46 20.72 -5.47
C ALA A 89 -13.29 21.13 -6.36
N HIS A 90 -13.48 21.05 -7.69
CA HIS A 90 -12.46 21.44 -8.65
C HIS A 90 -11.93 22.83 -8.29
N ALA A 91 -10.60 22.98 -8.29
CA ALA A 91 -10.03 24.31 -8.17
C ALA A 91 -10.54 25.19 -9.32
N PRO A 92 -10.75 26.49 -9.10
CA PRO A 92 -11.00 27.40 -10.20
C PRO A 92 -9.83 27.28 -11.19
N GLU A 93 -10.15 26.97 -12.45
CA GLU A 93 -9.14 26.90 -13.51
C GLU A 93 -8.39 28.24 -13.57
N ILE A 94 -7.07 28.19 -13.45
CA ILE A 94 -6.23 29.36 -13.65
C ILE A 94 -6.19 29.63 -15.15
N HIS A 95 -7.07 30.50 -15.61
CA HIS A 95 -7.08 30.91 -17.01
C HIS A 95 -5.85 31.75 -17.32
N TYR A 96 -5.01 31.30 -18.22
CA TYR A 96 -3.87 32.06 -18.75
C TYR A 96 -4.31 33.12 -19.75
N THR A 97 -5.41 33.83 -19.45
CA THR A 97 -6.09 34.79 -20.35
C THR A 97 -5.16 35.84 -20.94
N LEU A 98 -4.13 36.24 -20.21
CA LEU A 98 -3.16 37.22 -20.69
C LEU A 98 -2.22 36.60 -21.71
N LEU A 99 -1.81 35.36 -21.53
CA LEU A 99 -0.96 34.60 -22.46
C LEU A 99 -1.75 34.17 -23.71
N ASP A 100 -3.00 33.76 -23.54
CA ASP A 100 -3.91 33.39 -24.63
C ASP A 100 -4.28 34.61 -25.48
N ARG A 101 -4.28 35.84 -24.92
CA ARG A 101 -4.41 37.08 -25.70
C ARG A 101 -3.17 37.41 -26.51
N LEU A 102 -1.97 37.04 -26.04
CA LEU A 102 -0.72 37.22 -26.77
C LEU A 102 -0.59 36.23 -27.94
N TRP A 103 -1.07 35.02 -27.74
CA TRP A 103 -1.08 33.95 -28.76
C TRP A 103 -2.30 33.05 -28.53
N PRO A 104 -3.45 33.35 -29.18
CA PRO A 104 -4.72 32.64 -28.96
C PRO A 104 -4.73 31.21 -29.52
N GLY A 105 -3.70 30.80 -30.25
CA GLY A 105 -3.73 29.58 -31.05
C GLY A 105 -4.59 29.75 -32.33
N GLY A 106 -4.81 28.68 -33.05
CA GLY A 106 -5.64 28.68 -34.27
C GLY A 106 -5.25 27.57 -35.22
N THR A 107 -5.85 27.55 -36.39
CA THR A 107 -5.52 26.60 -37.47
C THR A 107 -4.61 27.25 -38.50
N VAL A 108 -3.40 26.72 -38.66
CA VAL A 108 -2.46 27.15 -39.70
C VAL A 108 -2.24 25.98 -40.68
N ALA A 109 -2.60 26.16 -41.93
CA ALA A 109 -2.49 25.12 -42.98
C ALA A 109 -3.19 23.79 -42.59
N GLY A 110 -4.33 23.84 -41.88
CA GLY A 110 -5.09 22.65 -41.45
C GLY A 110 -4.54 21.96 -40.21
N VAL A 111 -3.51 22.52 -39.56
CA VAL A 111 -2.95 22.02 -38.29
C VAL A 111 -3.40 22.94 -37.17
N GLU A 112 -3.97 22.37 -36.10
CA GLU A 112 -4.31 23.11 -34.89
C GLU A 112 -3.03 23.51 -34.15
N VAL A 113 -2.83 24.81 -33.97
CA VAL A 113 -1.74 25.37 -33.17
C VAL A 113 -2.28 25.73 -31.78
N PRO A 114 -1.74 25.15 -30.69
CA PRO A 114 -2.25 25.42 -29.36
C PRO A 114 -1.96 26.86 -28.91
N SER A 115 -2.81 27.41 -28.03
CA SER A 115 -2.57 28.71 -27.40
C SER A 115 -1.33 28.69 -26.52
N LEU A 116 -0.77 29.87 -26.24
CA LEU A 116 0.41 29.98 -25.35
C LEU A 116 0.11 29.45 -23.93
N GLY A 117 -1.12 29.67 -23.46
CA GLY A 117 -1.57 29.11 -22.17
C GLY A 117 -1.62 27.59 -22.19
N ALA A 118 -2.10 26.98 -23.27
CA ALA A 118 -2.11 25.52 -23.44
C ALA A 118 -0.69 24.92 -23.49
N ILE A 119 0.26 25.60 -24.15
CA ILE A 119 1.68 25.20 -24.17
C ILE A 119 2.27 25.26 -22.76
N LEU A 120 2.00 26.35 -22.00
CA LEU A 120 2.47 26.48 -20.63
C LEU A 120 1.88 25.41 -19.72
N ALA A 121 0.58 25.14 -19.81
CA ALA A 121 -0.06 24.06 -19.07
C ALA A 121 0.56 22.69 -19.38
N GLY A 122 0.86 22.42 -20.66
CA GLY A 122 1.59 21.24 -21.09
C GLY A 122 3.00 21.15 -20.47
N PHE A 123 3.74 22.26 -20.48
CA PHE A 123 5.07 22.32 -19.85
C PHE A 123 4.99 22.10 -18.32
N ILE A 124 3.99 22.65 -17.66
CA ILE A 124 3.76 22.43 -16.23
C ILE A 124 3.47 20.95 -15.97
N ARG A 125 2.60 20.30 -16.73
CA ARG A 125 2.33 18.85 -16.62
C ARG A 125 3.57 18.00 -16.81
N LEU A 126 4.47 18.40 -17.68
CA LEU A 126 5.77 17.73 -17.90
C LEU A 126 6.66 17.81 -16.66
N VAL A 127 6.77 19.01 -16.07
CA VAL A 127 7.78 19.31 -15.02
C VAL A 127 7.29 18.95 -13.62
N LEU A 128 6.00 19.09 -13.37
CA LEU A 128 5.39 19.01 -12.03
C LEU A 128 5.64 17.67 -11.33
N PRO A 129 5.50 16.48 -11.99
CA PRO A 129 5.82 15.20 -11.33
C PRO A 129 7.29 15.10 -10.91
N GLY A 130 8.19 15.69 -11.69
CA GLY A 130 9.62 15.76 -11.36
C GLY A 130 9.91 16.63 -10.15
N LEU A 131 9.31 17.81 -10.08
CA LEU A 131 9.46 18.72 -8.94
C LEU A 131 8.86 18.12 -7.67
N GLY A 132 7.66 17.51 -7.75
CA GLY A 132 7.02 16.85 -6.63
C GLY A 132 7.88 15.70 -6.07
N ALA A 133 8.42 14.86 -6.94
CA ALA A 133 9.30 13.76 -6.54
C ALA A 133 10.63 14.26 -5.93
N MET A 134 11.21 15.33 -6.47
CA MET A 134 12.41 15.95 -5.93
C MET A 134 12.16 16.55 -4.54
N LEU A 135 11.10 17.33 -4.36
CA LEU A 135 10.75 17.94 -3.07
C LEU A 135 10.45 16.87 -2.01
N ALA A 136 9.71 15.82 -2.38
CA ALA A 136 9.44 14.68 -1.53
C ALA A 136 10.73 13.99 -1.07
N TYR A 137 11.67 13.78 -1.98
CA TYR A 137 12.98 13.20 -1.66
C TYR A 137 13.80 14.08 -0.71
N LEU A 138 13.86 15.39 -0.94
CA LEU A 138 14.58 16.34 -0.09
C LEU A 138 13.99 16.36 1.32
N LEU A 139 12.65 16.38 1.44
CA LEU A 139 11.92 16.33 2.70
C LEU A 139 12.24 15.03 3.46
N ALA A 140 12.09 13.89 2.80
CA ALA A 140 12.38 12.58 3.38
C ALA A 140 13.82 12.49 3.84
N ARG A 141 14.78 12.88 3.00
CA ARG A 141 16.21 12.85 3.35
C ARG A 141 16.56 13.72 4.56
N ARG A 142 15.90 14.88 4.71
CA ARG A 142 16.19 15.84 5.79
C ARG A 142 15.63 15.41 7.14
N PHE A 143 14.42 14.83 7.17
CA PHE A 143 13.67 14.59 8.40
C PHE A 143 13.48 13.10 8.74
N ALA A 144 13.29 12.23 7.74
CA ALA A 144 13.07 10.80 7.93
C ALA A 144 13.49 10.00 6.68
N PRO A 145 14.78 9.61 6.55
CA PRO A 145 15.28 8.91 5.35
C PRO A 145 14.51 7.63 5.00
N SER A 146 13.96 6.93 5.98
CA SER A 146 13.13 5.73 5.77
C SER A 146 11.73 6.01 5.23
N ALA A 147 11.33 7.28 5.09
CA ALA A 147 10.09 7.67 4.42
C ALA A 147 10.20 7.69 2.89
N SER A 148 11.40 7.57 2.30
CA SER A 148 11.60 7.42 0.84
C SER A 148 11.15 6.03 0.35
N GLY A 149 10.87 5.89 -0.96
CA GLY A 149 10.44 4.64 -1.58
C GLY A 149 9.01 4.23 -1.28
N HIS A 150 8.68 2.96 -1.51
CA HIS A 150 7.28 2.49 -1.49
C HIS A 150 6.69 2.21 -0.09
N GLY A 151 7.48 2.11 0.95
CA GLY A 151 7.03 2.01 2.35
C GLY A 151 6.74 0.60 2.86
N THR A 152 5.92 -0.19 2.17
CA THR A 152 5.51 -1.54 2.62
C THR A 152 6.70 -2.47 2.88
N ASP A 153 7.69 -2.51 1.99
CA ASP A 153 8.89 -3.33 2.14
C ASP A 153 9.71 -2.95 3.39
N THR A 154 9.73 -1.66 3.73
CA THR A 154 10.36 -1.16 4.96
C THR A 154 9.66 -1.71 6.21
N VAL A 155 8.33 -1.82 6.18
CA VAL A 155 7.54 -2.40 7.28
C VAL A 155 7.82 -3.90 7.40
N ILE A 156 7.81 -4.63 6.28
CA ILE A 156 8.13 -6.06 6.24
C ILE A 156 9.54 -6.32 6.80
N ALA A 157 10.53 -5.54 6.36
CA ALA A 157 11.89 -5.62 6.89
C ALA A 157 11.95 -5.33 8.40
N ALA A 158 11.21 -4.32 8.87
CA ALA A 158 11.13 -3.97 10.29
C ALA A 158 10.47 -5.07 11.11
N TYR A 159 9.46 -5.75 10.58
CA TYR A 159 8.80 -6.87 11.23
C TYR A 159 9.76 -8.03 11.49
N HIS A 160 10.52 -8.43 10.48
CA HIS A 160 11.40 -9.60 10.58
C HIS A 160 12.72 -9.32 11.31
N HIS A 161 13.28 -8.10 11.21
CA HIS A 161 14.63 -7.82 11.70
C HIS A 161 14.70 -6.84 12.86
N SER A 162 13.88 -5.79 12.88
CA SER A 162 14.04 -4.69 13.85
C SER A 162 12.74 -3.95 14.17
N ALA A 163 11.70 -4.69 14.54
CA ALA A 163 10.32 -4.20 14.82
C ALA A 163 10.19 -2.93 15.68
N THR A 164 11.24 -2.52 16.37
CA THR A 164 11.19 -1.40 17.33
C THR A 164 11.80 -0.11 16.78
N ARG A 165 12.31 -0.10 15.55
CA ARG A 165 13.12 1.02 15.02
C ARG A 165 12.46 1.84 13.90
N LEU A 166 11.13 1.91 13.87
CA LEU A 166 10.45 2.89 13.02
C LEU A 166 10.35 4.23 13.78
N PRO A 167 11.07 5.28 13.37
CA PRO A 167 10.97 6.61 13.99
C PRO A 167 9.57 7.20 13.81
N VAL A 168 9.04 7.88 14.82
CA VAL A 168 7.70 8.50 14.75
C VAL A 168 7.63 9.57 13.65
N ALA A 169 8.73 10.27 13.41
CA ALA A 169 8.83 11.29 12.35
C ALA A 169 8.54 10.74 10.94
N VAL A 170 8.64 9.41 10.74
CA VAL A 170 8.35 8.81 9.43
C VAL A 170 6.90 9.00 9.02
N ALA A 171 5.93 8.93 9.95
CA ALA A 171 4.52 9.05 9.61
C ALA A 171 4.18 10.43 8.99
N PRO A 172 4.39 11.57 9.65
CA PRO A 172 4.08 12.87 9.05
C PRO A 172 4.92 13.20 7.81
N VAL A 173 6.20 12.81 7.80
CA VAL A 173 7.05 13.03 6.63
C VAL A 173 6.57 12.20 5.43
N LYS A 174 6.10 10.96 5.65
CA LYS A 174 5.56 10.11 4.60
C LYS A 174 4.25 10.66 4.06
N VAL A 175 3.36 11.17 4.93
CA VAL A 175 2.13 11.86 4.50
C VAL A 175 2.46 12.95 3.49
N ILE A 176 3.30 13.90 3.86
CA ILE A 176 3.61 15.05 2.99
C ILE A 176 4.40 14.61 1.74
N ALA A 177 5.43 13.77 1.89
CA ALA A 177 6.26 13.34 0.78
C ALA A 177 5.47 12.55 -0.28
N SER A 178 4.58 11.63 0.16
CA SER A 178 3.81 10.84 -0.79
C SER A 178 2.67 11.65 -1.41
N SER A 179 2.07 12.58 -0.68
CA SER A 179 1.07 13.50 -1.25
C SER A 179 1.68 14.40 -2.32
N LEU A 180 2.92 14.88 -2.12
CA LEU A 180 3.64 15.62 -3.15
C LEU A 180 3.88 14.77 -4.41
N VAL A 181 4.30 13.51 -4.27
CA VAL A 181 4.55 12.65 -5.44
C VAL A 181 3.25 12.34 -6.19
N ILE A 182 2.23 11.85 -5.47
CA ILE A 182 0.97 11.38 -6.07
C ILE A 182 0.15 12.56 -6.60
N GLY A 183 0.00 13.61 -5.80
CA GLY A 183 -0.81 14.78 -6.12
C GLY A 183 -0.25 15.62 -7.28
N THR A 184 1.07 15.62 -7.51
CA THR A 184 1.69 16.30 -8.66
C THR A 184 1.69 15.45 -9.94
N GLY A 185 1.06 14.28 -9.96
CA GLY A 185 0.95 13.42 -11.14
C GLY A 185 1.99 12.29 -11.21
N GLY A 186 2.85 12.11 -10.21
CA GLY A 186 3.74 10.95 -10.15
C GLY A 186 2.97 9.64 -10.10
N SER A 187 3.32 8.68 -10.95
CA SER A 187 2.64 7.38 -11.06
C SER A 187 2.92 6.52 -9.82
N ALA A 188 2.04 6.60 -8.82
CA ALA A 188 2.17 5.87 -7.56
C ALA A 188 0.83 5.81 -6.82
N GLY A 189 0.69 4.85 -5.89
CA GLY A 189 -0.50 4.67 -5.05
C GLY A 189 -0.28 5.13 -3.61
N ALA A 190 -1.38 5.34 -2.89
CA ALA A 190 -1.41 5.74 -1.49
C ALA A 190 -1.16 4.58 -0.51
N GLU A 191 -1.32 3.33 -0.94
CA GLU A 191 -1.41 2.14 -0.11
C GLU A 191 -0.10 1.78 0.58
N GLY A 192 1.01 1.85 -0.15
CA GLY A 192 2.35 1.64 0.42
C GLY A 192 2.70 2.66 1.50
N PRO A 193 2.52 3.95 1.23
CA PRO A 193 2.66 5.00 2.23
C PRO A 193 1.80 4.79 3.48
N ILE A 194 0.48 4.53 3.32
CA ILE A 194 -0.40 4.35 4.48
C ILE A 194 -0.06 3.11 5.29
N THR A 195 0.41 2.05 4.65
CA THR A 195 0.95 0.86 5.31
C THR A 195 2.08 1.23 6.27
N GLN A 196 3.01 2.07 5.82
CA GLN A 196 4.12 2.53 6.63
C GLN A 196 3.68 3.50 7.74
N ILE A 197 2.79 4.44 7.43
CA ILE A 197 2.20 5.38 8.39
C ILE A 197 1.50 4.61 9.50
N GLY A 198 0.62 3.66 9.16
CA GLY A 198 -0.11 2.83 10.11
C GLY A 198 0.81 1.99 10.99
N ALA A 199 1.84 1.37 10.41
CA ALA A 199 2.84 0.61 11.16
C ALA A 199 3.61 1.49 12.17
N VAL A 200 3.94 2.73 11.79
CA VAL A 200 4.56 3.72 12.70
C VAL A 200 3.62 4.07 13.84
N CYS A 201 2.33 4.31 13.56
CA CYS A 201 1.32 4.59 14.59
C CYS A 201 1.17 3.42 15.56
N GLY A 202 1.08 2.17 15.07
CA GLY A 202 1.02 0.98 15.92
C GLY A 202 2.25 0.83 16.81
N THR A 203 3.46 1.03 16.27
CA THR A 203 4.69 1.00 17.07
C THR A 203 4.80 2.18 18.04
N PHE A 204 4.26 3.35 17.71
CA PHE A 204 4.20 4.51 18.59
C PHE A 204 3.33 4.22 19.82
N VAL A 205 2.10 3.75 19.63
CA VAL A 205 1.20 3.33 20.73
C VAL A 205 1.86 2.26 21.61
N ALA A 206 2.48 1.25 20.98
CA ALA A 206 3.17 0.20 21.72
C ALA A 206 4.34 0.71 22.57
N ARG A 207 5.07 1.73 22.11
CA ARG A 207 6.14 2.38 22.90
C ARG A 207 5.59 3.23 24.04
N MET A 208 4.54 3.99 23.78
CA MET A 208 3.88 4.78 24.83
C MET A 208 3.41 3.90 25.98
N LEU A 209 2.82 2.76 25.66
CA LEU A 209 2.31 1.78 26.62
C LEU A 209 3.41 0.86 27.16
N ARG A 210 4.67 1.02 26.73
CA ARG A 210 5.83 0.20 27.14
C ARG A 210 5.60 -1.31 26.97
N LEU A 211 4.97 -1.69 25.86
CA LEU A 211 4.66 -3.07 25.56
C LEU A 211 5.93 -3.88 25.21
N SER A 212 5.81 -5.20 25.34
CA SER A 212 6.89 -6.13 24.99
C SER A 212 7.28 -6.05 23.51
N PRO A 213 8.49 -6.47 23.11
CA PRO A 213 8.88 -6.51 21.72
C PRO A 213 7.96 -7.36 20.82
N TYR A 214 7.33 -8.38 21.39
CA TYR A 214 6.36 -9.22 20.70
C TYR A 214 5.05 -8.45 20.42
N GLU A 215 4.45 -7.84 21.45
CA GLU A 215 3.25 -7.02 21.29
C GLU A 215 3.47 -5.83 20.35
N ARG A 216 4.68 -5.24 20.35
CA ARG A 216 5.03 -4.15 19.39
C ARG A 216 4.97 -4.61 17.95
N ARG A 217 5.39 -5.84 17.63
CA ARG A 217 5.29 -6.39 16.28
C ARG A 217 3.84 -6.61 15.88
N ILE A 218 3.03 -7.15 16.79
CA ILE A 218 1.59 -7.33 16.56
C ILE A 218 0.92 -5.98 16.27
N LEU A 219 1.17 -4.96 17.10
CA LEU A 219 0.57 -3.63 16.89
C LEU A 219 1.13 -2.91 15.66
N MET A 220 2.38 -3.18 15.26
CA MET A 220 2.93 -2.68 14.00
C MET A 220 2.15 -3.25 12.82
N ALA A 221 1.90 -4.54 12.80
CA ALA A 221 1.12 -5.20 11.75
C ALA A 221 -0.37 -4.80 11.81
N ALA A 222 -0.95 -4.69 13.00
CA ALA A 222 -2.32 -4.20 13.18
C ALA A 222 -2.48 -2.75 12.67
N GLY A 223 -1.47 -1.89 12.89
CA GLY A 223 -1.44 -0.55 12.31
C GLY A 223 -1.31 -0.55 10.79
N MET A 224 -0.51 -1.46 10.22
CA MET A 224 -0.44 -1.68 8.77
C MET A 224 -1.80 -2.07 8.20
N ALA A 225 -2.48 -3.04 8.82
CA ALA A 225 -3.84 -3.46 8.47
C ALA A 225 -4.83 -2.31 8.53
N ALA A 226 -4.79 -1.53 9.60
CA ALA A 226 -5.64 -0.37 9.81
C ALA A 226 -5.50 0.68 8.70
N GLY A 227 -4.27 0.92 8.22
CA GLY A 227 -4.01 1.83 7.11
C GLY A 227 -4.63 1.36 5.80
N ILE A 228 -4.42 0.08 5.44
CA ILE A 228 -4.99 -0.53 4.23
C ILE A 228 -6.52 -0.54 4.32
N GLY A 229 -7.09 -1.01 5.44
CA GLY A 229 -8.53 -1.12 5.62
C GLY A 229 -9.25 0.24 5.59
N ALA A 230 -8.60 1.31 6.05
CA ALA A 230 -9.14 2.65 5.98
C ALA A 230 -9.20 3.16 4.54
N ILE A 231 -8.06 3.21 3.82
CA ILE A 231 -7.99 3.79 2.46
C ILE A 231 -8.79 2.98 1.44
N PHE A 232 -8.71 1.65 1.50
CA PHE A 232 -9.47 0.81 0.58
C PHE A 232 -10.91 0.55 1.01
N ARG A 233 -11.32 1.05 2.19
CA ARG A 233 -12.64 0.73 2.78
C ARG A 233 -12.88 -0.78 2.87
N SER A 234 -11.84 -1.50 3.19
CA SER A 234 -11.72 -2.94 3.07
C SER A 234 -11.09 -3.52 4.35
N PRO A 235 -11.83 -3.53 5.47
CA PRO A 235 -11.27 -3.87 6.78
C PRO A 235 -10.84 -5.33 6.88
N MET A 236 -11.57 -6.27 6.29
CA MET A 236 -11.22 -7.69 6.33
C MET A 236 -9.99 -7.97 5.47
N ALA A 237 -9.96 -7.43 4.26
CA ALA A 237 -8.80 -7.58 3.39
C ALA A 237 -7.54 -6.90 3.96
N GLY A 238 -7.69 -5.75 4.62
CA GLY A 238 -6.59 -5.10 5.33
C GLY A 238 -5.97 -5.97 6.43
N ALA A 239 -6.81 -6.66 7.20
CA ALA A 239 -6.36 -7.59 8.23
C ALA A 239 -5.63 -8.82 7.66
N LEU A 240 -6.17 -9.41 6.60
CA LEU A 240 -5.53 -10.52 5.91
C LEU A 240 -4.25 -10.09 5.21
N PHE A 241 -4.23 -8.93 4.57
CA PHE A 241 -3.03 -8.39 3.93
C PHE A 241 -1.88 -8.27 4.94
N ALA A 242 -2.14 -7.75 6.13
CA ALA A 242 -1.12 -7.59 7.16
C ALA A 242 -0.54 -8.92 7.66
N SER A 243 -1.34 -9.99 7.66
CA SER A 243 -0.88 -11.32 8.05
C SER A 243 -0.19 -12.08 6.93
N GLU A 244 -0.57 -11.85 5.68
CA GLU A 244 -0.14 -12.59 4.49
C GLU A 244 1.09 -11.96 3.83
N VAL A 245 1.16 -10.62 3.73
CA VAL A 245 2.21 -9.90 3.01
C VAL A 245 3.61 -10.07 3.60
N LEU A 246 3.74 -10.59 4.80
CA LEU A 246 5.01 -10.85 5.46
C LEU A 246 5.81 -11.97 4.78
N TYR A 247 5.12 -12.87 4.09
CA TYR A 247 5.67 -14.09 3.50
C TYR A 247 5.45 -14.13 1.99
N ARG A 248 6.42 -14.69 1.25
CA ARG A 248 6.26 -14.92 -0.20
C ARG A 248 5.72 -16.32 -0.52
N GLY A 249 5.77 -17.25 0.43
CA GLY A 249 5.06 -18.52 0.40
C GLY A 249 3.60 -18.35 0.80
N PHE A 250 2.83 -19.43 0.74
CA PHE A 250 1.46 -19.44 1.27
C PHE A 250 1.54 -19.69 2.78
N ASP A 251 1.77 -18.64 3.53
CA ASP A 251 1.87 -18.67 4.99
C ASP A 251 1.22 -17.42 5.61
N LEU A 252 0.72 -17.55 6.82
CA LEU A 252 -0.02 -16.50 7.53
C LEU A 252 0.54 -16.29 8.93
N GLU A 253 0.62 -15.04 9.34
CA GLU A 253 0.93 -14.70 10.73
C GLU A 253 -0.35 -14.65 11.57
N GLY A 254 -0.73 -15.80 12.13
CA GLY A 254 -2.00 -15.96 12.84
C GLY A 254 -2.14 -15.05 14.07
N ASP A 255 -1.03 -14.81 14.79
CA ASP A 255 -1.01 -13.96 16.01
C ASP A 255 -1.39 -12.49 15.71
N VAL A 256 -1.26 -12.07 14.44
CA VAL A 256 -1.54 -10.71 13.96
C VAL A 256 -3.00 -10.54 13.52
N LEU A 257 -3.67 -11.62 13.10
CA LEU A 257 -4.95 -11.55 12.38
C LEU A 257 -6.05 -10.86 13.20
N ILE A 258 -6.36 -11.35 14.40
CA ILE A 258 -7.43 -10.78 15.25
C ILE A 258 -7.14 -9.32 15.66
N PRO A 259 -5.94 -8.97 16.15
CA PRO A 259 -5.57 -7.57 16.40
C PRO A 259 -5.74 -6.68 15.17
N SER A 260 -5.39 -7.20 13.98
CA SER A 260 -5.53 -6.49 12.71
C SER A 260 -6.99 -6.27 12.31
N MET A 261 -7.86 -7.26 12.52
CA MET A 261 -9.30 -7.10 12.25
C MET A 261 -9.90 -5.97 13.08
N VAL A 262 -9.62 -5.93 14.37
CA VAL A 262 -10.14 -4.87 15.26
C VAL A 262 -9.61 -3.50 14.84
N ALA A 263 -8.29 -3.38 14.65
CA ALA A 263 -7.67 -2.10 14.29
C ALA A 263 -8.13 -1.61 12.91
N SER A 264 -8.26 -2.50 11.94
CA SER A 264 -8.69 -2.20 10.58
C SER A 264 -10.15 -1.74 10.53
N THR A 265 -11.05 -2.45 11.24
CA THR A 265 -12.47 -2.07 11.33
C THR A 265 -12.64 -0.69 11.95
N ILE A 266 -11.98 -0.41 13.06
CA ILE A 266 -12.07 0.90 13.73
C ILE A 266 -11.46 2.01 12.86
N ALA A 267 -10.37 1.73 12.15
CA ALA A 267 -9.76 2.71 11.24
C ALA A 267 -10.67 3.01 10.05
N TYR A 268 -11.30 1.99 9.46
CA TYR A 268 -12.31 2.15 8.41
C TYR A 268 -13.49 2.99 8.91
N MET A 269 -14.06 2.66 10.08
CA MET A 269 -15.15 3.44 10.67
C MET A 269 -14.77 4.91 10.84
N THR A 270 -13.56 5.19 11.38
CA THR A 270 -13.05 6.55 11.56
C THR A 270 -12.93 7.28 10.22
N TYR A 271 -12.39 6.61 9.20
CA TYR A 271 -12.24 7.15 7.84
C TYR A 271 -13.59 7.38 7.16
N ALA A 272 -14.53 6.44 7.31
CA ALA A 272 -15.86 6.51 6.72
C ALA A 272 -16.72 7.63 7.31
N CYS A 273 -16.52 8.03 8.57
CA CYS A 273 -17.15 9.22 9.15
C CYS A 273 -16.80 10.51 8.40
N ALA A 274 -15.62 10.59 7.78
CA ALA A 274 -15.21 11.77 7.01
C ALA A 274 -15.58 11.68 5.52
N PHE A 275 -15.46 10.49 4.92
CA PHE A 275 -15.55 10.31 3.46
C PHE A 275 -16.72 9.43 3.01
N GLY A 276 -17.58 8.99 3.94
CA GLY A 276 -18.75 8.16 3.64
C GLY A 276 -18.45 6.66 3.60
N TRP A 277 -19.52 5.85 3.51
CA TRP A 277 -19.51 4.39 3.67
C TRP A 277 -19.56 3.62 2.35
N ALA A 278 -19.75 4.32 1.23
CA ALA A 278 -19.83 3.67 -0.09
C ALA A 278 -18.52 2.97 -0.45
N PRO A 279 -18.55 1.85 -1.19
CA PRO A 279 -17.32 1.23 -1.71
C PRO A 279 -16.54 2.20 -2.61
N VAL A 280 -15.24 1.98 -2.78
CA VAL A 280 -14.38 2.87 -3.58
C VAL A 280 -14.81 2.90 -5.04
N PHE A 281 -15.17 1.74 -5.59
CA PHE A 281 -15.64 1.58 -6.97
C PHE A 281 -17.09 1.09 -6.99
N SER A 282 -17.85 1.59 -7.97
CA SER A 282 -19.16 1.02 -8.30
C SER A 282 -19.05 0.12 -9.52
N THR A 283 -19.70 -1.02 -9.45
CA THR A 283 -19.69 -2.01 -10.55
C THR A 283 -21.11 -2.43 -10.89
N PRO A 284 -21.39 -2.80 -12.15
CA PRO A 284 -22.63 -3.48 -12.48
C PRO A 284 -22.75 -4.79 -11.69
N GLU A 285 -23.97 -5.15 -11.31
CA GLU A 285 -24.26 -6.43 -10.66
C GLU A 285 -24.30 -7.56 -11.70
N ASP A 286 -23.12 -7.98 -12.17
CA ASP A 286 -22.99 -9.10 -13.09
C ASP A 286 -22.82 -10.41 -12.33
N LEU A 287 -23.77 -11.31 -12.46
CA LEU A 287 -23.69 -12.64 -11.87
C LEU A 287 -22.80 -13.57 -12.69
N PHE A 288 -22.01 -14.38 -12.01
CA PHE A 288 -21.34 -15.51 -12.63
C PHE A 288 -22.37 -16.58 -13.00
N ASN A 289 -22.49 -16.90 -14.28
CA ASN A 289 -23.58 -17.74 -14.81
C ASN A 289 -23.14 -18.91 -15.71
N SER A 290 -21.83 -19.08 -15.97
CA SER A 290 -21.38 -20.14 -16.89
C SER A 290 -20.01 -20.72 -16.52
N PRO A 291 -19.89 -22.05 -16.30
CA PRO A 291 -18.62 -22.72 -16.06
C PRO A 291 -17.60 -22.57 -17.19
N VAL A 292 -18.06 -22.40 -18.45
CA VAL A 292 -17.17 -22.22 -19.61
C VAL A 292 -16.27 -21.01 -19.46
N LYS A 293 -16.74 -19.99 -18.76
CA LYS A 293 -15.96 -18.77 -18.49
C LYS A 293 -14.67 -19.00 -17.71
N PHE A 294 -14.54 -20.11 -16.96
CA PHE A 294 -13.30 -20.46 -16.24
C PHE A 294 -12.10 -20.69 -17.15
N PHE A 295 -12.30 -21.20 -18.38
CA PHE A 295 -11.22 -21.34 -19.35
C PHE A 295 -10.65 -19.98 -19.76
N PHE A 296 -11.52 -18.98 -19.97
CA PHE A 296 -11.11 -17.61 -20.31
C PHE A 296 -10.45 -16.92 -19.12
N TYR A 297 -10.91 -17.18 -17.91
CA TYR A 297 -10.27 -16.67 -16.69
C TYR A 297 -8.91 -17.33 -16.44
N ALA A 298 -8.71 -18.60 -16.84
CA ALA A 298 -7.39 -19.22 -16.81
C ALA A 298 -6.42 -18.52 -17.79
N ALA A 299 -6.87 -18.22 -19.02
CA ALA A 299 -6.08 -17.45 -19.98
C ALA A 299 -5.69 -16.07 -19.42
N LEU A 300 -6.61 -15.39 -18.73
CA LEU A 300 -6.31 -14.14 -18.01
C LEU A 300 -5.20 -14.34 -16.97
N ALA A 301 -5.22 -15.41 -16.18
CA ALA A 301 -4.18 -15.69 -15.18
C ALA A 301 -2.79 -15.89 -15.82
N PHE A 302 -2.69 -16.50 -16.99
CA PHE A 302 -1.43 -16.60 -17.74
C PHE A 302 -0.92 -15.24 -18.21
N LEU A 303 -1.81 -14.39 -18.77
CA LEU A 303 -1.44 -13.04 -19.15
C LEU A 303 -0.93 -12.23 -17.95
N ILE A 304 -1.65 -12.29 -16.82
CA ILE A 304 -1.27 -11.61 -15.59
C ILE A 304 0.10 -12.09 -15.08
N ALA A 305 0.35 -13.39 -15.09
CA ALA A 305 1.63 -13.93 -14.66
C ALA A 305 2.80 -13.41 -15.52
N ALA A 306 2.61 -13.29 -16.82
CA ALA A 306 3.61 -12.71 -17.72
C ALA A 306 3.79 -11.21 -17.46
N ALA A 307 2.69 -10.45 -17.33
CA ALA A 307 2.70 -9.02 -17.09
C ALA A 307 3.35 -8.65 -15.73
N VAL A 308 3.08 -9.41 -14.69
CA VAL A 308 3.70 -9.19 -13.36
C VAL A 308 5.20 -9.49 -13.40
N ARG A 309 5.63 -10.56 -14.07
CA ARG A 309 7.07 -10.82 -14.24
C ARG A 309 7.77 -9.69 -14.97
N PHE A 310 7.17 -9.18 -16.07
CA PHE A 310 7.67 -8.01 -16.77
C PHE A 310 7.80 -6.80 -15.83
N ASN A 311 6.73 -6.48 -15.08
CA ASN A 311 6.73 -5.35 -14.14
C ASN A 311 7.84 -5.48 -13.09
N ILE A 312 7.97 -6.64 -12.45
CA ILE A 312 9.00 -6.87 -11.41
C ILE A 312 10.41 -6.75 -12.00
N LEU A 313 10.64 -7.32 -13.18
CA LEU A 313 11.94 -7.21 -13.86
C LEU A 313 12.25 -5.77 -14.22
N PHE A 314 11.30 -5.07 -14.84
CA PHE A 314 11.46 -3.69 -15.27
C PHE A 314 11.70 -2.76 -14.07
N PHE A 315 10.92 -2.92 -13.00
CA PHE A 315 11.12 -2.15 -11.76
C PHE A 315 12.52 -2.37 -11.15
N ARG A 316 12.96 -3.62 -11.04
CA ARG A 316 14.29 -3.95 -10.52
C ARG A 316 15.41 -3.38 -11.39
N GLN A 317 15.29 -3.46 -12.70
CA GLN A 317 16.27 -2.88 -13.63
C GLN A 317 16.30 -1.36 -13.52
N THR A 318 15.14 -0.71 -13.48
CA THR A 318 15.03 0.74 -13.29
C THR A 318 15.72 1.17 -12.00
N GLU A 319 15.47 0.50 -10.88
CA GLU A 319 16.13 0.78 -9.60
C GLU A 319 17.66 0.62 -9.68
N ILE A 320 18.16 -0.41 -10.38
CA ILE A 320 19.59 -0.63 -10.58
C ILE A 320 20.19 0.49 -11.44
N VAL A 321 19.52 0.87 -12.54
CA VAL A 321 19.95 1.95 -13.43
C VAL A 321 20.05 3.27 -12.66
N PHE A 322 18.98 3.69 -11.97
CA PHE A 322 18.98 4.93 -11.19
C PHE A 322 20.03 4.90 -10.06
N ARG A 323 20.29 3.73 -9.47
CA ARG A 323 21.34 3.59 -8.46
C ARG A 323 22.74 3.81 -9.04
N ARG A 324 22.99 3.31 -10.26
CA ARG A 324 24.28 3.43 -10.96
C ARG A 324 24.55 4.81 -11.56
N LEU A 325 23.51 5.62 -11.79
CA LEU A 325 23.68 6.98 -12.31
C LEU A 325 24.52 7.82 -11.33
N THR A 326 25.55 8.49 -11.86
CA THR A 326 26.48 9.36 -11.09
C THR A 326 25.89 10.75 -10.77
N LEU A 327 24.58 10.91 -10.93
CA LEU A 327 23.85 12.15 -10.64
C LEU A 327 23.76 12.42 -9.14
N ARG A 328 23.63 13.71 -8.76
CA ARG A 328 23.32 14.10 -7.39
C ARG A 328 22.04 13.39 -6.92
N PRO A 329 21.96 12.90 -5.67
CA PRO A 329 20.84 12.05 -5.21
C PRO A 329 19.43 12.64 -5.44
N TRP A 330 19.26 13.95 -5.32
CA TRP A 330 17.99 14.64 -5.55
C TRP A 330 17.60 14.76 -7.03
N MET A 331 18.58 14.68 -7.95
CA MET A 331 18.31 14.73 -9.40
C MET A 331 17.68 13.43 -9.92
N LYS A 332 17.88 12.32 -9.22
CA LYS A 332 17.35 11.02 -9.64
C LYS A 332 15.80 11.01 -9.64
N PRO A 333 15.10 11.34 -8.52
CA PRO A 333 13.64 11.44 -8.54
C PRO A 333 13.13 12.58 -9.43
N LEU A 334 13.87 13.68 -9.59
CA LEU A 334 13.53 14.72 -10.56
C LEU A 334 13.47 14.13 -11.98
N LEU A 335 14.53 13.43 -12.42
CA LEU A 335 14.59 12.81 -13.73
C LEU A 335 13.49 11.74 -13.92
N GLY A 336 13.29 10.89 -12.91
CA GLY A 336 12.22 9.89 -12.94
C GLY A 336 10.85 10.51 -13.13
N GLY A 337 10.53 11.58 -12.40
CA GLY A 337 9.27 12.30 -12.53
C GLY A 337 9.14 13.06 -13.85
N LEU A 338 10.23 13.63 -14.41
CA LEU A 338 10.22 14.24 -15.74
C LEU A 338 9.90 13.22 -16.84
N LEU A 339 10.45 12.00 -16.75
CA LEU A 339 10.12 10.92 -17.68
C LEU A 339 8.64 10.54 -17.60
N VAL A 340 8.08 10.50 -16.38
CA VAL A 340 6.65 10.24 -16.17
C VAL A 340 5.80 11.39 -16.71
N GLY A 341 6.20 12.65 -16.49
CA GLY A 341 5.53 13.82 -17.05
C GLY A 341 5.51 13.80 -18.59
N ALA A 342 6.65 13.46 -19.21
CA ALA A 342 6.75 13.32 -20.67
C ALA A 342 5.81 12.22 -21.21
N MET A 343 5.75 11.07 -20.56
CA MET A 343 4.78 10.01 -20.91
C MET A 343 3.34 10.47 -20.68
N GLY A 344 3.08 11.24 -19.62
CA GLY A 344 1.76 11.74 -19.24
C GLY A 344 1.20 12.81 -20.19
N LEU A 345 2.04 13.46 -21.01
CA LEU A 345 1.55 14.37 -22.08
C LEU A 345 0.78 13.61 -23.16
N PHE A 346 1.21 12.38 -23.47
CA PHE A 346 0.56 11.53 -24.48
C PHE A 346 -0.49 10.60 -23.86
N PHE A 347 -0.26 10.17 -22.61
CA PHE A 347 -1.09 9.21 -21.89
C PHE A 347 -1.40 9.72 -20.48
N PRO A 348 -2.31 10.68 -20.30
CA PRO A 348 -2.64 11.21 -18.98
C PRO A 348 -3.17 10.14 -18.01
N GLN A 349 -3.68 9.02 -18.53
CA GLN A 349 -4.22 7.88 -17.76
C GLN A 349 -3.18 7.22 -16.85
N ILE A 350 -1.88 7.34 -17.15
CA ILE A 350 -0.83 6.71 -16.34
C ILE A 350 -0.40 7.56 -15.13
N LEU A 351 -0.82 8.82 -15.07
CA LEU A 351 -0.45 9.74 -14.00
C LEU A 351 -1.19 9.40 -12.68
N SER A 352 -0.63 9.86 -11.56
CA SER A 352 -1.19 9.68 -10.22
C SER A 352 -1.54 8.21 -9.88
N SER A 353 -2.58 7.95 -9.08
CA SER A 353 -3.07 6.58 -8.77
C SER A 353 -3.76 5.90 -9.97
N GLY A 354 -4.53 6.67 -10.75
CA GLY A 354 -5.29 6.18 -11.91
C GLY A 354 -6.63 5.52 -11.54
N TYR A 355 -7.14 5.71 -10.34
CA TYR A 355 -8.38 5.06 -9.86
C TYR A 355 -9.62 5.42 -10.65
N GLY A 356 -9.77 6.68 -11.07
CA GLY A 356 -10.88 7.08 -11.93
C GLY A 356 -10.93 6.34 -13.27
N TYR A 357 -9.77 5.98 -13.83
CA TYR A 357 -9.72 5.15 -15.03
C TYR A 357 -10.05 3.68 -14.75
N ILE A 358 -9.75 3.16 -13.56
CA ILE A 358 -10.27 1.85 -13.12
C ILE A 358 -11.79 1.91 -13.07
N GLN A 359 -12.37 2.96 -12.49
CA GLN A 359 -13.82 3.16 -12.44
C GLN A 359 -14.44 3.18 -13.84
N ALA A 360 -13.80 3.86 -14.79
CA ALA A 360 -14.26 3.90 -16.18
C ALA A 360 -14.27 2.50 -16.83
N THR A 361 -13.25 1.66 -16.59
CA THR A 361 -13.25 0.28 -17.12
C THR A 361 -14.34 -0.58 -16.49
N LEU A 362 -14.61 -0.40 -15.20
CA LEU A 362 -15.64 -1.14 -14.49
C LEU A 362 -17.07 -0.78 -14.97
N GLN A 363 -17.26 0.46 -15.40
CA GLN A 363 -18.53 0.94 -15.96
C GLN A 363 -18.67 0.70 -17.48
N GLY A 364 -17.64 0.18 -18.14
CA GLY A 364 -17.64 0.00 -19.60
C GLY A 364 -17.55 1.31 -20.40
N ASN A 365 -17.13 2.41 -19.76
CA ASN A 365 -17.02 3.72 -20.42
C ASN A 365 -15.71 3.80 -21.24
N ALA A 366 -15.78 3.36 -22.49
CA ALA A 366 -14.63 3.32 -23.40
C ALA A 366 -14.19 4.72 -23.89
N GLU A 367 -15.08 5.72 -23.85
CA GLU A 367 -14.79 7.08 -24.36
C GLU A 367 -13.69 7.78 -23.56
N VAL A 368 -13.57 7.49 -22.26
CA VAL A 368 -12.53 8.04 -21.37
C VAL A 368 -11.11 7.64 -21.81
N PHE A 369 -10.98 6.57 -22.62
CA PHE A 369 -9.70 6.08 -23.12
C PHE A 369 -9.38 6.58 -24.54
N ALA A 370 -10.29 7.29 -25.19
CA ALA A 370 -10.06 7.85 -26.50
C ALA A 370 -8.92 8.88 -26.44
N ALA A 371 -7.76 8.51 -26.97
CA ALA A 371 -6.64 9.42 -27.15
C ALA A 371 -6.52 9.78 -28.65
N PRO A 372 -6.40 11.06 -28.99
CA PRO A 372 -6.29 11.52 -30.40
C PRO A 372 -5.17 10.80 -31.16
N CYS A 373 -4.09 10.43 -30.50
CA CYS A 373 -2.94 9.73 -31.10
C CYS A 373 -3.23 8.29 -31.53
N PHE A 374 -4.37 7.69 -31.13
CA PHE A 374 -4.73 6.30 -31.39
C PHE A 374 -6.13 6.15 -32.01
N ALA A 375 -6.56 7.15 -32.77
CA ALA A 375 -7.78 7.06 -33.55
C ALA A 375 -7.69 5.84 -34.49
N GLY A 376 -8.49 4.78 -34.22
CA GLY A 376 -8.47 3.52 -34.96
C GLY A 376 -7.77 2.33 -34.25
N ALA A 377 -7.12 2.51 -33.12
CA ALA A 377 -6.62 1.38 -32.32
C ALA A 377 -7.78 0.59 -31.67
N SER A 378 -7.65 -0.74 -31.60
CA SER A 378 -8.63 -1.54 -30.90
C SER A 378 -8.59 -1.22 -29.40
N LEU A 379 -9.76 -1.14 -28.74
CA LEU A 379 -9.86 -0.91 -27.30
C LEU A 379 -8.99 -1.90 -26.50
N ALA A 380 -8.98 -3.16 -26.90
CA ALA A 380 -8.15 -4.19 -26.27
C ALA A 380 -6.65 -3.85 -26.35
N GLY A 381 -6.16 -3.41 -27.49
CA GLY A 381 -4.75 -3.03 -27.67
C GLY A 381 -4.36 -1.79 -26.87
N LEU A 382 -5.23 -0.78 -26.83
CA LEU A 382 -5.00 0.44 -26.05
C LEU A 382 -4.93 0.16 -24.56
N LEU A 383 -5.87 -0.61 -24.02
CA LEU A 383 -5.89 -0.98 -22.60
C LEU A 383 -4.66 -1.82 -22.22
N PHE A 384 -4.25 -2.75 -23.10
CA PHE A 384 -3.01 -3.50 -22.88
C PHE A 384 -1.80 -2.57 -22.79
N LEU A 385 -1.68 -1.63 -23.71
CA LEU A 385 -0.59 -0.63 -23.74
C LEU A 385 -0.60 0.23 -22.47
N LEU A 386 -1.76 0.69 -22.01
CA LEU A 386 -1.89 1.49 -20.79
C LEU A 386 -1.42 0.71 -19.55
N GLY A 387 -1.69 -0.59 -19.47
CA GLY A 387 -1.17 -1.46 -18.43
C GLY A 387 0.36 -1.52 -18.41
N VAL A 388 0.99 -1.65 -19.60
CA VAL A 388 2.46 -1.63 -19.74
C VAL A 388 3.03 -0.26 -19.35
N LEU A 389 2.45 0.83 -19.89
CA LEU A 389 2.93 2.19 -19.64
C LEU A 389 2.80 2.58 -18.18
N LYS A 390 1.73 2.15 -17.48
CA LYS A 390 1.57 2.37 -16.04
C LYS A 390 2.67 1.69 -15.23
N ALA A 391 2.99 0.43 -15.55
CA ALA A 391 4.08 -0.30 -14.89
C ALA A 391 5.44 0.40 -15.09
N VAL A 392 5.70 0.90 -16.30
CA VAL A 392 6.91 1.66 -16.65
C VAL A 392 6.96 3.00 -15.89
N ALA A 393 5.88 3.78 -15.92
CA ALA A 393 5.78 5.07 -15.24
C ALA A 393 5.96 4.94 -13.72
N THR A 394 5.33 3.93 -13.10
CA THR A 394 5.50 3.64 -11.67
C THR A 394 6.94 3.25 -11.35
N SER A 395 7.58 2.48 -12.23
CA SER A 395 8.99 2.12 -12.06
C SER A 395 9.90 3.35 -12.10
N PHE A 396 9.63 4.33 -12.98
CA PHE A 396 10.38 5.59 -13.00
C PHE A 396 10.11 6.45 -11.76
N THR A 397 8.84 6.55 -11.32
CA THR A 397 8.50 7.34 -10.12
C THR A 397 9.16 6.76 -8.86
N VAL A 398 8.90 5.49 -8.57
CA VAL A 398 9.31 4.86 -7.30
C VAL A 398 10.76 4.36 -7.35
N GLY A 399 11.17 3.78 -8.48
CA GLY A 399 12.52 3.24 -8.68
C GLY A 399 13.61 4.31 -8.73
N SER A 400 13.28 5.56 -9.06
CA SER A 400 14.20 6.70 -8.95
C SER A 400 14.39 7.24 -7.53
N GLY A 401 13.52 6.84 -6.59
CA GLY A 401 13.55 7.26 -5.18
C GLY A 401 12.35 8.11 -4.75
N GLY A 402 11.32 8.27 -5.58
CA GLY A 402 10.06 8.92 -5.21
C GLY A 402 9.33 8.17 -4.10
N ALA A 403 8.62 8.92 -3.25
CA ALA A 403 7.85 8.37 -2.12
C ALA A 403 6.43 8.02 -2.56
N GLY A 404 6.14 6.76 -2.87
CA GLY A 404 4.81 6.34 -3.32
C GLY A 404 4.63 4.82 -3.31
N GLY A 405 3.39 4.34 -3.27
CA GLY A 405 3.05 2.91 -3.24
C GLY A 405 3.04 2.27 -4.64
N MET A 406 3.15 0.95 -4.66
CA MET A 406 3.09 0.14 -5.88
C MET A 406 1.78 -0.64 -6.04
N LEU A 407 0.95 -0.74 -4.97
CA LEU A 407 -0.28 -1.51 -4.97
C LEU A 407 -1.36 -0.88 -5.86
N GLY A 408 -1.60 0.43 -5.77
CA GLY A 408 -2.56 1.13 -6.62
C GLY A 408 -2.24 0.99 -8.11
N PRO A 409 -1.00 1.29 -8.55
CA PRO A 409 -0.58 0.98 -9.91
C PRO A 409 -0.73 -0.49 -10.30
N ALA A 410 -0.53 -1.44 -9.37
CA ALA A 410 -0.77 -2.86 -9.62
C ALA A 410 -2.25 -3.17 -9.90
N LEU A 411 -3.16 -2.55 -9.13
CA LEU A 411 -4.61 -2.63 -9.38
C LEU A 411 -4.97 -2.07 -10.76
N PHE A 412 -4.41 -0.89 -11.10
CA PHE A 412 -4.62 -0.30 -12.43
C PHE A 412 -4.14 -1.24 -13.54
N CYS A 413 -2.93 -1.76 -13.46
CA CYS A 413 -2.41 -2.72 -14.44
C CYS A 413 -3.32 -3.94 -14.55
N GLY A 414 -3.76 -4.49 -13.41
CA GLY A 414 -4.68 -5.62 -13.36
C GLY A 414 -6.01 -5.34 -14.05
N ALA A 415 -6.62 -4.18 -13.78
CA ALA A 415 -7.86 -3.73 -14.44
C ALA A 415 -7.66 -3.60 -15.96
N MET A 416 -6.59 -2.93 -16.40
CA MET A 416 -6.31 -2.71 -17.82
C MET A 416 -6.07 -4.02 -18.58
N TYR A 417 -5.24 -4.92 -18.04
CA TYR A 417 -5.01 -6.23 -18.66
C TYR A 417 -6.26 -7.11 -18.62
N GLY A 418 -7.02 -7.06 -17.52
CA GLY A 418 -8.29 -7.77 -17.41
C GLY A 418 -9.28 -7.31 -18.46
N THR A 419 -9.55 -6.01 -18.53
CA THR A 419 -10.49 -5.45 -19.53
C THR A 419 -10.01 -5.65 -20.96
N SER A 420 -8.70 -5.55 -21.22
CA SER A 420 -8.10 -5.83 -22.54
C SER A 420 -8.41 -7.27 -22.99
N MET A 421 -8.19 -8.26 -22.11
CA MET A 421 -8.49 -9.65 -22.41
C MET A 421 -10.00 -9.89 -22.55
N GLY A 422 -10.82 -9.27 -21.67
CA GLY A 422 -12.27 -9.31 -21.77
C GLY A 422 -12.78 -8.75 -23.10
N ALA A 423 -12.26 -7.61 -23.55
CA ALA A 423 -12.62 -7.01 -24.83
C ALA A 423 -12.22 -7.89 -26.03
N LEU A 424 -11.03 -8.50 -25.98
CA LEU A 424 -10.61 -9.47 -26.99
C LEU A 424 -11.57 -10.66 -27.08
N PHE A 425 -11.93 -11.26 -25.96
CA PHE A 425 -12.84 -12.39 -25.94
C PHE A 425 -14.29 -12.01 -26.26
N TYR A 426 -14.73 -10.81 -25.89
CA TYR A 426 -16.02 -10.29 -26.29
C TYR A 426 -16.15 -10.20 -27.82
N THR A 427 -15.10 -9.76 -28.51
CA THR A 427 -15.08 -9.68 -29.97
C THR A 427 -14.98 -11.04 -30.67
N LEU A 428 -14.21 -11.97 -30.08
CA LEU A 428 -14.01 -13.32 -30.66
C LEU A 428 -15.20 -14.26 -30.40
N PHE A 429 -15.90 -14.10 -29.26
CA PHE A 429 -16.96 -14.99 -28.80
C PHE A 429 -18.19 -14.20 -28.33
N PRO A 430 -18.92 -13.47 -29.21
CA PRO A 430 -20.04 -12.61 -28.82
C PRO A 430 -21.18 -13.36 -28.11
N SER A 431 -21.38 -14.65 -28.45
CA SER A 431 -22.45 -15.47 -27.89
C SER A 431 -22.26 -15.87 -26.42
N LEU A 432 -21.07 -15.69 -25.84
CA LEU A 432 -20.76 -16.11 -24.47
C LEU A 432 -21.14 -15.05 -23.40
N GLY A 433 -21.59 -13.86 -23.80
CA GLY A 433 -21.97 -12.80 -22.86
C GLY A 433 -20.82 -12.46 -21.90
N ILE A 434 -19.64 -12.15 -22.43
CA ILE A 434 -18.45 -11.82 -21.64
C ILE A 434 -18.60 -10.40 -21.10
N SER A 435 -18.51 -10.25 -19.78
CA SER A 435 -18.51 -8.95 -19.09
C SER A 435 -17.10 -8.41 -18.95
N LEU A 436 -16.86 -7.19 -19.45
CA LEU A 436 -15.58 -6.49 -19.32
C LEU A 436 -15.29 -6.14 -17.86
N SER A 437 -16.33 -5.74 -17.11
CA SER A 437 -16.24 -5.42 -15.67
C SER A 437 -15.74 -6.61 -14.86
N ASN A 438 -16.27 -7.81 -15.11
CA ASN A 438 -15.83 -9.03 -14.43
C ASN A 438 -14.35 -9.33 -14.74
N PHE A 439 -13.93 -9.18 -15.99
CA PHE A 439 -12.52 -9.36 -16.37
C PHE A 439 -11.62 -8.30 -15.73
N ALA A 440 -12.07 -7.06 -15.60
CA ALA A 440 -11.33 -6.01 -14.89
C ALA A 440 -11.12 -6.37 -13.41
N MET A 441 -12.19 -6.77 -12.70
CA MET A 441 -12.12 -7.14 -11.29
C MET A 441 -11.22 -8.37 -11.05
N LEU A 442 -11.39 -9.41 -11.87
CA LEU A 442 -10.56 -10.61 -11.79
C LEU A 442 -9.10 -10.31 -12.14
N GLY A 443 -8.87 -9.40 -13.09
CA GLY A 443 -7.56 -8.89 -13.43
C GLY A 443 -6.88 -8.17 -12.26
N MET A 444 -7.61 -7.31 -11.55
CA MET A 444 -7.10 -6.63 -10.34
C MET A 444 -6.70 -7.64 -9.27
N ALA A 445 -7.57 -8.59 -8.94
CA ALA A 445 -7.32 -9.59 -7.90
C ALA A 445 -6.12 -10.50 -8.24
N GLY A 446 -6.09 -11.03 -9.48
CA GLY A 446 -5.00 -11.86 -9.96
C GLY A 446 -3.66 -11.14 -10.01
N TYR A 447 -3.65 -9.88 -10.49
CA TYR A 447 -2.42 -9.10 -10.58
C TYR A 447 -1.85 -8.76 -9.20
N LEU A 448 -2.70 -8.37 -8.25
CA LEU A 448 -2.31 -8.10 -6.88
C LEU A 448 -1.74 -9.38 -6.23
N THR A 449 -2.44 -10.51 -6.40
CA THR A 449 -1.97 -11.82 -5.92
C THR A 449 -0.58 -12.16 -6.44
N ALA A 450 -0.37 -12.05 -7.76
CA ALA A 450 0.91 -12.38 -8.38
C ALA A 450 2.04 -11.40 -8.00
N ALA A 451 1.72 -10.11 -7.86
CA ALA A 451 2.69 -9.05 -7.60
C ALA A 451 3.19 -9.02 -6.16
N VAL A 452 2.32 -9.29 -5.17
CA VAL A 452 2.65 -9.15 -3.75
C VAL A 452 2.51 -10.44 -2.95
N ARG A 453 2.06 -11.52 -3.57
CA ARG A 453 1.96 -12.86 -2.99
C ARG A 453 0.93 -12.97 -1.86
N THR A 454 -0.21 -12.26 -1.99
CA THR A 454 -1.29 -12.22 -1.01
C THR A 454 -2.63 -12.64 -1.64
N PRO A 455 -2.85 -13.95 -1.93
CA PRO A 455 -4.05 -14.41 -2.62
C PRO A 455 -5.35 -14.16 -1.83
N LEU A 456 -5.39 -14.47 -0.54
CA LEU A 456 -6.60 -14.32 0.26
C LEU A 456 -6.96 -12.83 0.44
N ALA A 457 -5.97 -12.01 0.75
CA ALA A 457 -6.17 -10.57 0.87
C ALA A 457 -6.61 -9.96 -0.46
N ALA A 458 -6.06 -10.38 -1.60
CA ALA A 458 -6.41 -9.83 -2.92
C ALA A 458 -7.85 -10.16 -3.32
N ILE A 459 -8.32 -11.39 -3.09
CA ILE A 459 -9.71 -11.80 -3.37
C ILE A 459 -10.69 -10.93 -2.58
N LEU A 460 -10.47 -10.80 -1.27
CA LEU A 460 -11.35 -10.02 -0.41
C LEU A 460 -11.23 -8.51 -0.67
N MET A 461 -10.02 -8.03 -0.95
CA MET A 461 -9.79 -6.61 -1.25
C MET A 461 -10.62 -6.17 -2.46
N VAL A 462 -10.55 -6.91 -3.57
CA VAL A 462 -11.32 -6.57 -4.77
C VAL A 462 -12.83 -6.68 -4.51
N SER A 463 -13.27 -7.68 -3.74
CA SER A 463 -14.68 -7.84 -3.39
C SER A 463 -15.20 -6.70 -2.50
N GLU A 464 -14.45 -6.31 -1.45
CA GLU A 464 -14.88 -5.26 -0.51
C GLU A 464 -14.89 -3.87 -1.16
N PHE A 465 -13.85 -3.49 -1.90
CA PHE A 465 -13.81 -2.13 -2.47
C PHE A 465 -14.59 -1.95 -3.77
N THR A 466 -15.08 -3.03 -4.40
CA THR A 466 -16.09 -2.97 -5.47
C THR A 466 -17.51 -3.19 -4.97
N GLY A 467 -17.68 -3.68 -3.73
CA GLY A 467 -18.96 -4.09 -3.18
C GLY A 467 -19.57 -5.33 -3.85
N ASN A 468 -18.86 -5.99 -4.76
CA ASN A 468 -19.36 -7.14 -5.52
C ASN A 468 -18.78 -8.46 -4.99
N HIS A 469 -19.59 -9.21 -4.28
CA HIS A 469 -19.23 -10.52 -3.72
C HIS A 469 -19.50 -11.70 -4.67
N ASN A 470 -20.20 -11.48 -5.79
CA ASN A 470 -20.59 -12.53 -6.73
C ASN A 470 -19.40 -13.16 -7.47
N LEU A 471 -18.27 -12.45 -7.52
CA LEU A 471 -17.06 -12.89 -8.20
C LEU A 471 -16.04 -13.58 -7.28
N LEU A 472 -16.38 -13.89 -6.02
CA LEU A 472 -15.44 -14.58 -5.11
C LEU A 472 -14.96 -15.92 -5.69
N LEU A 473 -15.88 -16.73 -6.24
CA LEU A 473 -15.54 -18.04 -6.83
C LEU A 473 -14.60 -17.91 -8.03
N PRO A 474 -14.88 -17.11 -9.09
CA PRO A 474 -13.93 -16.93 -10.17
C PRO A 474 -12.65 -16.20 -9.74
N ALA A 475 -12.69 -15.32 -8.74
CA ALA A 475 -11.49 -14.69 -8.19
C ALA A 475 -10.56 -15.70 -7.51
N MET A 476 -11.11 -16.68 -6.77
CA MET A 476 -10.32 -17.77 -6.20
C MET A 476 -9.56 -18.55 -7.30
N TRP A 477 -10.20 -18.80 -8.44
CA TRP A 477 -9.60 -19.48 -9.56
C TRP A 477 -8.44 -18.67 -10.17
N VAL A 478 -8.69 -17.40 -10.52
CA VAL A 478 -7.66 -16.54 -11.12
C VAL A 478 -6.51 -16.28 -10.15
N CYS A 479 -6.80 -15.98 -8.89
CA CYS A 479 -5.77 -15.74 -7.87
C CYS A 479 -4.95 -17.00 -7.60
N GLY A 480 -5.60 -18.17 -7.47
CA GLY A 480 -4.92 -19.45 -7.28
C GLY A 480 -3.94 -19.75 -8.42
N LEU A 481 -4.40 -19.64 -9.67
CA LEU A 481 -3.56 -19.83 -10.85
C LEU A 481 -2.43 -18.79 -10.93
N SER A 482 -2.74 -17.51 -10.73
CA SER A 482 -1.75 -16.45 -10.77
C SER A 482 -0.66 -16.63 -9.71
N PHE A 483 -1.03 -17.08 -8.50
CA PHE A 483 -0.10 -17.42 -7.44
C PHE A 483 0.82 -18.60 -7.82
N LEU A 484 0.27 -19.66 -8.38
CA LEU A 484 1.02 -20.84 -8.80
C LEU A 484 1.95 -20.54 -9.99
N LEU A 485 1.51 -19.71 -10.93
CA LEU A 485 2.29 -19.35 -12.12
C LEU A 485 3.45 -18.39 -11.82
N THR A 486 3.49 -17.74 -10.65
CA THR A 486 4.54 -16.77 -10.27
C THR A 486 5.35 -17.18 -9.05
N PRO A 487 5.90 -18.41 -8.97
CA PRO A 487 6.62 -18.87 -7.79
C PRO A 487 7.87 -18.00 -7.54
N GLY A 488 7.99 -17.47 -6.31
CA GLY A 488 9.15 -16.67 -5.90
C GLY A 488 9.25 -15.26 -6.49
N TRP A 489 8.36 -14.86 -7.39
CA TRP A 489 8.28 -13.50 -7.91
C TRP A 489 7.47 -12.62 -6.96
N THR A 490 8.04 -11.48 -6.56
CA THR A 490 7.37 -10.49 -5.72
C THR A 490 8.00 -9.12 -5.90
N LEU A 491 7.19 -8.07 -5.73
CA LEU A 491 7.64 -6.68 -5.68
C LEU A 491 8.41 -6.38 -4.38
N TYR A 492 8.11 -7.10 -3.29
CA TYR A 492 8.71 -6.84 -1.99
C TYR A 492 9.91 -7.75 -1.72
N LYS A 493 11.10 -7.15 -1.67
CA LYS A 493 12.37 -7.86 -1.47
C LYS A 493 12.52 -8.42 -0.06
N SER A 494 11.89 -7.77 0.91
CA SER A 494 12.01 -8.09 2.35
C SER A 494 11.10 -9.22 2.81
N GLN A 495 10.21 -9.73 1.94
CA GLN A 495 9.41 -10.91 2.24
C GLN A 495 10.31 -12.13 2.44
N VAL A 496 10.16 -12.83 3.55
CA VAL A 496 10.80 -14.13 3.79
C VAL A 496 9.97 -15.26 3.18
N ARG A 497 10.57 -16.44 3.02
CA ARG A 497 9.91 -17.54 2.32
C ARG A 497 8.67 -18.02 3.07
N ASP A 498 8.83 -18.30 4.37
CA ASP A 498 7.84 -18.87 5.25
C ASP A 498 8.08 -18.41 6.69
N ARG A 499 7.18 -18.79 7.61
CA ARG A 499 7.25 -18.43 9.02
C ARG A 499 8.52 -18.97 9.69
N ASP A 500 8.93 -20.18 9.35
CA ASP A 500 10.11 -20.83 9.93
C ASP A 500 11.42 -20.17 9.49
N SER A 501 11.47 -19.60 8.30
CA SER A 501 12.62 -18.83 7.81
C SER A 501 12.71 -17.43 8.41
N SER A 502 11.69 -16.97 9.14
CA SER A 502 11.69 -15.65 9.77
C SER A 502 12.68 -15.59 10.95
N PRO A 503 13.63 -14.63 10.97
CA PRO A 503 14.57 -14.45 12.07
C PRO A 503 13.91 -14.26 13.43
N VAL A 504 12.68 -13.77 13.45
CA VAL A 504 11.89 -13.58 14.68
C VAL A 504 11.47 -14.90 15.28
N HIS A 505 10.99 -15.85 14.48
CA HIS A 505 10.53 -17.16 14.94
C HIS A 505 11.72 -18.07 15.27
N GLN A 506 12.80 -17.99 14.49
CA GLN A 506 14.03 -18.75 14.78
C GLN A 506 14.63 -18.36 16.13
N ARG A 507 14.65 -17.08 16.51
CA ARG A 507 15.10 -16.63 17.84
C ARG A 507 14.22 -17.17 18.96
N ARG A 508 12.90 -17.23 18.77
CA ARG A 508 11.95 -17.78 19.75
C ARG A 508 12.16 -19.28 19.95
N HIS A 509 12.36 -20.03 18.87
CA HIS A 509 12.68 -21.47 18.94
C HIS A 509 14.06 -21.72 19.55
N GLY A 510 15.06 -20.90 19.28
CA GLY A 510 16.38 -20.96 19.88
C GLY A 510 16.34 -20.73 21.40
N SER A 511 15.59 -19.73 21.88
CA SER A 511 15.42 -19.46 23.30
C SER A 511 14.68 -20.60 24.01
N LEU A 512 13.61 -21.13 23.43
CA LEU A 512 12.85 -22.26 23.98
C LEU A 512 13.71 -23.52 24.07
N ARG A 513 14.53 -23.81 23.04
CA ARG A 513 15.48 -24.94 23.09
C ARG A 513 16.55 -24.75 24.17
N HIS A 514 17.02 -23.52 24.36
CA HIS A 514 17.97 -23.19 25.40
C HIS A 514 17.37 -23.35 26.81
N ASP A 515 16.15 -22.86 27.03
CA ASP A 515 15.42 -23.00 28.30
C ASP A 515 15.06 -24.47 28.62
N VAL A 516 14.67 -25.24 27.62
CA VAL A 516 14.43 -26.69 27.76
C VAL A 516 15.74 -27.41 28.08
N ALA A 517 16.85 -27.03 27.42
CA ALA A 517 18.17 -27.62 27.73
C ALA A 517 18.66 -27.28 29.14
N ILE A 518 18.41 -26.06 29.63
CA ILE A 518 18.73 -25.66 31.01
C ILE A 518 17.85 -26.43 32.00
N ARG A 519 16.54 -26.53 31.77
CA ARG A 519 15.61 -27.29 32.63
C ARG A 519 15.96 -28.79 32.69
N THR A 520 16.32 -29.37 31.55
CA THR A 520 16.75 -30.79 31.51
C THR A 520 18.09 -31.02 32.19
N ARG A 521 19.07 -30.08 32.06
CA ARG A 521 20.33 -30.12 32.81
C ARG A 521 20.09 -29.94 34.31
N GLY A 522 19.19 -29.04 34.72
CA GLY A 522 18.81 -28.83 36.12
C GLY A 522 18.14 -30.08 36.75
N ARG A 523 17.23 -30.75 36.00
CA ARG A 523 16.62 -32.02 36.42
C ARG A 523 17.64 -33.15 36.56
N LYS A 524 18.60 -33.28 35.61
CA LYS A 524 19.68 -34.28 35.72
C LYS A 524 20.61 -34.01 36.91
N ARG A 525 20.93 -32.75 37.20
CA ARG A 525 21.71 -32.39 38.40
C ARG A 525 20.98 -32.71 39.71
N ARG A 526 19.68 -32.42 39.83
CA ARG A 526 18.87 -32.77 41.01
C ARG A 526 18.75 -34.28 41.19
N ARG A 527 18.56 -35.08 40.13
CA ARG A 527 18.55 -36.54 40.22
C ARG A 527 19.90 -37.12 40.67
N ARG A 528 21.04 -36.56 40.20
CA ARG A 528 22.38 -36.96 40.64
C ARG A 528 22.67 -36.55 42.09
N ALA A 529 22.10 -35.46 42.59
CA ALA A 529 22.25 -35.03 43.99
C ALA A 529 21.41 -35.90 44.94
N SER A 530 20.23 -36.39 44.49
CA SER A 530 19.37 -37.28 45.31
C SER A 530 19.83 -38.76 45.31
N SER A 531 20.72 -39.13 44.40
CA SER A 531 21.27 -40.51 44.32
C SER A 531 22.62 -40.68 45.02
N LYS A 532 23.13 -39.65 45.71
CA LYS A 532 24.29 -39.83 46.59
C LYS A 532 23.84 -40.57 47.87
N PRO A 533 24.51 -41.68 48.27
CA PRO A 533 24.18 -42.40 49.47
C PRO A 533 24.38 -41.49 50.68
N LYS A 534 23.41 -41.50 51.62
CA LYS A 534 23.53 -40.82 52.90
C LYS A 534 24.77 -41.38 53.64
N PRO A 535 25.62 -40.54 54.25
CA PRO A 535 26.72 -41.03 55.05
C PRO A 535 26.18 -41.91 56.22
N SER A 536 26.68 -43.13 56.29
CA SER A 536 26.37 -44.04 57.43
C SER A 536 26.87 -43.42 58.73
N LEU A 537 25.97 -43.09 59.62
CA LEU A 537 26.30 -42.78 60.99
C LEU A 537 26.94 -44.03 61.62
N ARG A 538 28.25 -44.03 61.82
CA ARG A 538 28.91 -44.98 62.73
C ARG A 538 28.56 -44.55 64.11
N LEU A 539 27.73 -45.36 64.75
CA LEU A 539 27.58 -45.36 66.20
C LEU A 539 28.86 -45.97 66.82
N THR A 540 29.69 -45.16 67.42
CA THR A 540 30.74 -45.64 68.35
C THR A 540 30.07 -45.93 69.71
N HIS A 541 29.98 -47.19 70.08
CA HIS A 541 29.81 -47.61 71.48
C HIS A 541 31.18 -47.48 72.17
N ASP A 542 31.27 -46.70 73.22
CA ASP A 542 32.00 -46.91 74.47
C ASP A 542 31.29 -46.18 75.58
#